data_bf409e3b7389bf2a7318b1ba0c412438
#
_entry.id   bf409e3b7389bf2a7318b1ba0c412438
#
_cell.length_a   1.000
_cell.length_b   1.000
_cell.length_c   1.000
_cell.angle_alpha   90.00
_cell.angle_beta   90.00
_cell.angle_gamma   90.00
#
_symmetry.space_group_name_H-M   'P 1'
#
loop_
_entity.id
_entity.type
_entity.pdbx_description
1 polymer ?
#
loop_
_entity_poly.entity_id
_entity_poly.type
_entity_poly.pdbx_seq_one_letter_code
_entity_poly.pdbx_strand_id
1 'polypeptide(L)'
;DNVDFNRLNLDNVGRVEIVKGASSALYGANAVGGVVNLITKDSNEPWCLNVNSRYRSFGKEWRHGADLNLHTGKFTSNTNFQYSTMETVKLTDAFDTESKIQNVFGGRTLNVKERLTFQATEGLRLTARGGYFNRVSNRVNYDDHYIDYTAGIRGLWNIQPSQTLELSYSYDQYDKKRYVGGDRTHDH
;
A
#
# COMPACT_ATOMS: atom_id res chain seq x y z
N ASP A 1 -11.55 -11.48 8.38
CA ASP A 1 -10.36 -10.81 7.82
C ASP A 1 -10.52 -9.31 8.01
N ASN A 2 -9.70 -8.72 8.86
CA ASN A 2 -9.69 -7.27 9.06
C ASN A 2 -8.75 -6.63 8.04
N VAL A 3 -9.26 -5.69 7.26
CA VAL A 3 -8.45 -4.87 6.37
C VAL A 3 -7.57 -3.95 7.21
N ASP A 4 -6.25 -4.12 7.13
CA ASP A 4 -5.30 -3.21 7.78
C ASP A 4 -5.16 -1.93 6.94
N PHE A 5 -5.92 -0.89 7.30
CA PHE A 5 -5.90 0.41 6.63
C PHE A 5 -4.54 1.13 6.73
N ASN A 6 -3.63 0.69 7.62
CA ASN A 6 -2.27 1.22 7.67
C ASN A 6 -1.44 0.82 6.45
N ARG A 7 -1.88 -0.18 5.68
CA ARG A 7 -1.28 -0.59 4.40
C ARG A 7 -1.66 0.34 3.23
N LEU A 8 -2.70 1.18 3.43
CA LEU A 8 -3.16 2.13 2.42
C LEU A 8 -2.43 3.45 2.62
N ASN A 9 -1.57 3.81 1.66
CA ASN A 9 -1.04 5.16 1.58
C ASN A 9 -2.02 6.02 0.77
N LEU A 10 -2.58 7.04 1.41
CA LEU A 10 -3.54 7.97 0.81
C LEU A 10 -2.92 9.30 0.39
N ASP A 11 -1.62 9.50 0.64
CA ASP A 11 -0.97 10.81 0.44
C ASP A 11 -0.93 11.24 -1.03
N ASN A 12 -0.90 10.27 -1.97
CA ASN A 12 -0.91 10.51 -3.43
C ASN A 12 -2.23 10.11 -4.11
N VAL A 13 -3.31 10.02 -3.36
CA VAL A 13 -4.62 9.67 -3.91
C VAL A 13 -5.30 10.94 -4.44
N GLY A 14 -5.59 10.95 -5.73
CA GLY A 14 -6.37 11.99 -6.39
C GLY A 14 -7.87 11.80 -6.19
N ARG A 15 -8.32 10.54 -6.21
CA ARG A 15 -9.73 10.17 -6.09
C ARG A 15 -9.87 8.80 -5.44
N VAL A 16 -10.87 8.66 -4.58
CA VAL A 16 -11.31 7.38 -4.01
C VAL A 16 -12.65 7.03 -4.64
N GLU A 17 -12.72 5.87 -5.26
CA GLU A 17 -13.97 5.32 -5.80
C GLU A 17 -14.42 4.15 -4.93
N ILE A 18 -15.65 4.19 -4.45
CA ILE A 18 -16.23 3.10 -3.67
C ILE A 18 -17.32 2.47 -4.53
N VAL A 19 -17.12 1.22 -4.94
CA VAL A 19 -18.08 0.44 -5.71
C VAL A 19 -18.72 -0.57 -4.77
N LYS A 20 -20.04 -0.51 -4.62
CA LYS A 20 -20.83 -1.43 -3.78
C LYS A 20 -21.78 -2.24 -4.65
N GLY A 21 -22.04 -3.48 -4.22
CA GLY A 21 -23.03 -4.35 -4.85
C GLY A 21 -22.48 -5.16 -6.03
N ALA A 22 -23.37 -5.62 -6.92
CA ALA A 22 -23.07 -6.58 -7.99
C ALA A 22 -21.96 -6.09 -8.97
N SER A 23 -21.80 -4.78 -9.13
CA SER A 23 -20.73 -4.19 -9.96
C SER A 23 -19.32 -4.47 -9.42
N SER A 24 -19.19 -4.84 -8.16
CA SER A 24 -17.92 -5.23 -7.55
C SER A 24 -17.33 -6.51 -8.16
N ALA A 25 -18.18 -7.36 -8.76
CA ALA A 25 -17.74 -8.58 -9.44
C ALA A 25 -16.78 -8.34 -10.62
N LEU A 26 -16.79 -7.14 -11.21
CA LEU A 26 -15.83 -6.72 -12.23
C LEU A 26 -14.39 -6.60 -11.70
N TYR A 27 -14.23 -6.53 -10.39
CA TYR A 27 -12.94 -6.37 -9.70
C TYR A 27 -12.40 -7.66 -9.08
N GLY A 28 -13.08 -8.79 -9.30
CA GLY A 28 -12.65 -10.11 -8.87
C GLY A 28 -13.63 -10.82 -7.92
N ALA A 29 -13.48 -12.13 -7.81
CA ALA A 29 -14.38 -13.01 -7.04
C ALA A 29 -14.45 -12.69 -5.54
N ASN A 30 -13.46 -12.02 -4.97
CA ASN A 30 -13.40 -11.68 -3.55
C ASN A 30 -14.04 -10.33 -3.21
N ALA A 31 -14.60 -9.63 -4.20
CA ALA A 31 -15.19 -8.30 -4.03
C ALA A 31 -16.68 -8.33 -3.62
N VAL A 32 -17.10 -9.34 -2.85
CA VAL A 32 -18.50 -9.57 -2.47
C VAL A 32 -19.10 -8.41 -1.65
N GLY A 33 -18.29 -7.77 -0.81
CA GLY A 33 -18.71 -6.64 0.04
C GLY A 33 -18.56 -5.26 -0.60
N GLY A 34 -17.91 -5.17 -1.76
CA GLY A 34 -17.58 -3.92 -2.44
C GLY A 34 -16.09 -3.77 -2.70
N VAL A 35 -15.74 -2.73 -3.44
CA VAL A 35 -14.36 -2.38 -3.81
C VAL A 35 -14.09 -0.93 -3.48
N VAL A 36 -12.93 -0.66 -2.91
CA VAL A 36 -12.37 0.68 -2.76
C VAL A 36 -11.23 0.82 -3.76
N ASN A 37 -11.43 1.62 -4.80
CA ASN A 37 -10.44 1.91 -5.82
C ASN A 37 -9.76 3.25 -5.49
N LEU A 38 -8.45 3.22 -5.28
CA LEU A 38 -7.64 4.40 -5.00
C LEU A 38 -6.97 4.83 -6.30
N ILE A 39 -7.40 5.97 -6.83
CA ILE A 39 -6.85 6.54 -8.07
C ILE A 39 -5.81 7.58 -7.67
N THR A 40 -4.56 7.33 -8.04
CA THR A 40 -3.46 8.27 -7.82
C THR A 40 -3.60 9.49 -8.72
N LYS A 41 -3.06 10.62 -8.28
CA LYS A 41 -2.99 11.82 -9.11
C LYS A 41 -2.08 11.55 -10.31
N ASP A 42 -2.60 11.81 -11.51
CA ASP A 42 -1.77 11.87 -12.71
C ASP A 42 -1.30 13.33 -12.87
N SER A 43 0.00 13.52 -13.00
CA SER A 43 0.60 14.82 -13.34
C SER A 43 0.91 14.84 -14.82
N ASN A 44 0.53 15.91 -15.52
CA ASN A 44 0.91 16.15 -16.91
C ASN A 44 2.35 16.73 -17.03
N GLU A 45 2.97 17.03 -15.89
CA GLU A 45 4.34 17.51 -15.85
C GLU A 45 5.32 16.37 -16.19
N PRO A 46 6.49 16.68 -16.84
CA PRO A 46 7.49 15.67 -17.17
C PRO A 46 7.98 14.88 -15.95
N TRP A 47 8.02 15.55 -14.79
CA TRP A 47 8.27 14.90 -13.52
C TRP A 47 7.63 15.68 -12.37
N CYS A 48 7.28 14.97 -11.33
CA CYS A 48 6.78 15.55 -10.09
C CYS A 48 7.27 14.72 -8.91
N LEU A 49 7.91 15.37 -7.95
CA LEU A 49 8.34 14.75 -6.69
C LEU A 49 7.61 15.42 -5.53
N ASN A 50 6.87 14.63 -4.77
CA ASN A 50 6.27 15.04 -3.51
C ASN A 50 6.98 14.31 -2.38
N VAL A 51 7.41 15.04 -1.36
CA VAL A 51 8.00 14.49 -0.14
C VAL A 51 7.20 14.99 1.05
N ASN A 52 6.83 14.09 1.92
CA ASN A 52 6.13 14.43 3.15
C ASN A 52 6.81 13.79 4.37
N SER A 53 6.73 14.47 5.49
CA SER A 53 7.21 13.96 6.77
C SER A 53 6.24 14.38 7.85
N ARG A 54 5.82 13.44 8.68
CA ARG A 54 4.88 13.70 9.76
C ARG A 54 5.38 13.06 11.06
N TYR A 55 5.31 13.84 12.12
CA TYR A 55 5.51 13.38 13.48
C TYR A 55 4.20 13.36 14.25
N ARG A 56 3.97 12.32 15.02
CA ARG A 56 2.87 12.19 15.96
C ARG A 56 3.44 11.87 17.34
N SER A 57 3.08 12.67 18.35
CA SER A 57 3.58 12.48 19.73
C SER A 57 3.12 11.17 20.35
N PHE A 58 1.91 10.70 20.02
CA PHE A 58 1.44 9.39 20.44
C PHE A 58 2.31 8.29 19.81
N GLY A 59 3.03 7.55 20.66
CA GLY A 59 3.98 6.53 20.22
C GLY A 59 5.22 7.08 19.51
N LYS A 60 5.48 8.38 19.56
CA LYS A 60 6.60 9.04 18.88
C LYS A 60 6.70 8.57 17.41
N GLU A 61 5.54 8.49 16.75
CA GLU A 61 5.48 8.00 15.39
C GLU A 61 6.09 8.99 14.41
N TRP A 62 7.08 8.53 13.66
CA TRP A 62 7.58 9.20 12.47
C TRP A 62 7.07 8.51 11.23
N ARG A 63 6.61 9.28 10.26
CA ARG A 63 6.21 8.79 8.94
C ARG A 63 6.80 9.68 7.87
N HIS A 64 7.53 9.07 6.95
CA HIS A 64 8.13 9.71 5.79
C HIS A 64 7.53 9.09 4.52
N GLY A 65 7.20 9.93 3.57
CA GLY A 65 6.69 9.51 2.26
C GLY A 65 7.37 10.27 1.14
N ALA A 66 7.50 9.61 0.01
CA ALA A 66 7.96 10.21 -1.24
C ALA A 66 7.17 9.61 -2.41
N ASP A 67 6.67 10.47 -3.29
CA ASP A 67 5.97 10.10 -4.51
C ASP A 67 6.69 10.74 -5.69
N LEU A 68 7.23 9.91 -6.58
CA LEU A 68 7.89 10.33 -7.81
C LEU A 68 7.02 9.92 -9.01
N ASN A 69 6.60 10.90 -9.78
CA ASN A 69 5.91 10.69 -11.05
C ASN A 69 6.84 11.16 -12.17
N LEU A 70 7.06 10.29 -13.15
CA LEU A 70 7.84 10.59 -14.35
C LEU A 70 6.95 10.35 -15.57
N HIS A 71 6.95 11.29 -16.50
CA HIS A 71 6.24 11.18 -17.77
C HIS A 71 7.18 11.50 -18.92
N THR A 72 7.35 10.56 -19.84
CA THR A 72 8.20 10.72 -21.03
C THR A 72 7.52 10.11 -22.25
N GLY A 73 6.93 10.95 -23.07
CA GLY A 73 6.22 10.53 -24.28
C GLY A 73 5.11 9.52 -23.97
N LYS A 74 5.32 8.27 -24.35
CA LYS A 74 4.36 7.17 -24.17
C LYS A 74 4.53 6.42 -22.84
N PHE A 75 5.50 6.81 -22.01
CA PHE A 75 5.86 6.09 -20.80
C PHE A 75 5.60 6.94 -19.56
N THR A 76 4.97 6.34 -18.57
CA THR A 76 4.74 6.94 -17.26
C THR A 76 5.18 5.98 -16.16
N SER A 77 5.94 6.49 -15.19
CA SER A 77 6.34 5.78 -13.98
C SER A 77 5.78 6.53 -12.77
N ASN A 78 5.17 5.78 -11.84
CA ASN A 78 4.69 6.30 -10.57
C ASN A 78 5.28 5.45 -9.46
N THR A 79 6.29 6.00 -8.78
CA THR A 79 6.93 5.38 -7.62
C THR A 79 6.38 5.97 -6.34
N ASN A 80 5.92 5.13 -5.42
CA ASN A 80 5.50 5.54 -4.09
C ASN A 80 6.38 4.84 -3.06
N PHE A 81 6.93 5.62 -2.15
CA PHE A 81 7.73 5.16 -1.01
C PHE A 81 7.11 5.65 0.28
N GLN A 82 7.01 4.80 1.29
CA GLN A 82 6.60 5.16 2.63
C GLN A 82 7.40 4.37 3.66
N TYR A 83 7.91 5.10 4.65
CA TYR A 83 8.57 4.52 5.81
C TYR A 83 7.99 5.10 7.09
N SER A 84 7.71 4.26 8.08
CA SER A 84 7.26 4.73 9.39
C SER A 84 7.86 3.91 10.52
N THR A 85 8.08 4.59 11.64
CA THR A 85 8.49 3.99 12.91
C THR A 85 7.56 4.45 14.01
N MET A 86 7.31 3.60 15.00
CA MET A 86 6.51 3.93 16.17
C MET A 86 7.05 3.18 17.38
N GLU A 87 7.14 3.85 18.54
CA GLU A 87 7.43 3.22 19.81
C GLU A 87 6.18 2.55 20.39
N THR A 88 6.38 1.50 21.18
CA THR A 88 5.29 0.86 21.93
C THR A 88 4.79 1.80 23.02
N VAL A 89 3.48 2.05 23.02
CA VAL A 89 2.82 2.85 24.05
C VAL A 89 2.12 1.92 25.03
N LYS A 90 2.49 2.05 26.30
CA LYS A 90 1.76 1.39 27.39
C LYS A 90 0.52 2.21 27.72
N LEU A 91 -0.63 1.59 27.69
CA LEU A 91 -1.86 2.19 28.15
C LEU A 91 -1.89 2.06 29.68
N THR A 92 -2.05 3.17 30.38
CA THR A 92 -2.14 3.17 31.84
C THR A 92 -3.49 2.60 32.30
N ASP A 93 -3.49 1.96 33.47
CA ASP A 93 -4.65 1.30 34.10
C ASP A 93 -5.87 2.21 34.37
N ALA A 94 -5.77 3.52 34.06
CA ALA A 94 -6.86 4.48 34.20
C ALA A 94 -8.04 4.25 33.21
N PHE A 95 -7.82 3.45 32.20
CA PHE A 95 -8.84 3.08 31.24
C PHE A 95 -9.17 1.59 31.40
N ASP A 96 -10.20 1.31 32.17
CA ASP A 96 -10.90 0.05 32.28
C ASP A 96 -10.07 -1.20 32.63
N THR A 97 -10.22 -1.67 33.84
CA THR A 97 -9.60 -2.91 34.35
C THR A 97 -10.08 -4.19 33.64
N GLU A 98 -11.12 -4.12 32.82
CA GLU A 98 -11.61 -5.24 32.02
C GLU A 98 -10.98 -5.32 30.63
N SER A 99 -10.34 -4.27 30.14
CA SER A 99 -9.66 -4.26 28.83
C SER A 99 -8.38 -5.07 28.87
N LYS A 100 -8.32 -6.16 28.13
CA LYS A 100 -7.10 -6.97 27.93
C LYS A 100 -6.03 -6.29 27.07
N ILE A 101 -6.28 -5.08 26.56
CA ILE A 101 -5.36 -4.33 25.70
C ILE A 101 -4.56 -3.36 26.55
N GLN A 102 -3.40 -3.79 27.01
CA GLN A 102 -2.50 -2.97 27.84
C GLN A 102 -1.46 -2.18 27.03
N ASN A 103 -1.25 -2.50 25.75
CA ASN A 103 -0.20 -1.89 24.94
C ASN A 103 -0.68 -1.65 23.51
N VAL A 104 -0.29 -0.51 22.94
CA VAL A 104 -0.28 -0.28 21.50
C VAL A 104 1.14 -0.56 21.01
N PHE A 105 1.32 -1.65 20.31
CA PHE A 105 2.63 -2.13 19.90
C PHE A 105 3.21 -1.27 18.78
N GLY A 106 4.44 -0.83 18.99
CA GLY A 106 5.24 -0.13 18.02
C GLY A 106 5.87 -1.05 16.98
N GLY A 107 6.77 -0.48 16.21
CA GLY A 107 7.50 -1.18 15.17
C GLY A 107 7.86 -0.27 14.00
N ARG A 108 8.22 -0.89 12.89
CA ARG A 108 8.56 -0.19 11.65
C ARG A 108 7.76 -0.75 10.48
N THR A 109 7.47 0.12 9.52
CA THR A 109 6.78 -0.27 8.28
C THR A 109 7.48 0.37 7.09
N LEU A 110 7.81 -0.41 6.09
CA LEU A 110 8.29 0.01 4.79
C LEU A 110 7.28 -0.41 3.73
N ASN A 111 6.90 0.51 2.86
CA ASN A 111 6.01 0.25 1.73
C ASN A 111 6.59 0.92 0.50
N VAL A 112 6.83 0.15 -0.55
CA VAL A 112 7.30 0.64 -1.85
C VAL A 112 6.36 0.11 -2.91
N LYS A 113 5.88 0.99 -3.76
CA LYS A 113 5.01 0.64 -4.89
C LYS A 113 5.50 1.31 -6.15
N GLU A 114 5.43 0.59 -7.24
CA GLU A 114 5.75 1.07 -8.58
C GLU A 114 4.61 0.74 -9.54
N ARG A 115 4.29 1.71 -10.39
CA ARG A 115 3.36 1.52 -11.52
C ARG A 115 3.98 2.11 -12.77
N LEU A 116 4.25 1.24 -13.73
CA LEU A 116 4.73 1.59 -15.06
C LEU A 116 3.57 1.51 -16.04
N THR A 117 3.37 2.56 -16.82
CA THR A 117 2.34 2.60 -17.87
C THR A 117 2.99 2.93 -19.19
N PHE A 118 2.67 2.16 -20.21
CA PHE A 118 3.14 2.35 -21.58
C PHE A 118 1.95 2.45 -22.52
N GLN A 119 1.81 3.59 -23.18
CA GLN A 119 0.81 3.83 -24.21
C GLN A 119 1.40 3.39 -25.56
N ALA A 120 1.25 2.11 -25.91
CA ALA A 120 1.82 1.52 -27.12
C ALA A 120 1.25 2.19 -28.40
N THR A 121 -0.09 2.31 -28.45
CA THR A 121 -0.83 3.03 -29.49
C THR A 121 -1.94 3.87 -28.83
N GLU A 122 -2.69 4.66 -29.60
CA GLU A 122 -3.86 5.38 -29.06
C GLU A 122 -4.89 4.45 -28.41
N GLY A 123 -5.05 3.24 -28.96
CA GLY A 123 -5.99 2.25 -28.45
C GLY A 123 -5.39 1.24 -27.46
N LEU A 124 -4.06 1.11 -27.36
CA LEU A 124 -3.44 0.05 -26.53
C LEU A 124 -2.59 0.64 -25.41
N ARG A 125 -2.99 0.34 -24.17
CA ARG A 125 -2.29 0.70 -22.94
C ARG A 125 -1.86 -0.55 -22.19
N LEU A 126 -0.60 -0.61 -21.84
CA LEU A 126 -0.01 -1.65 -20.99
C LEU A 126 0.37 -1.05 -19.65
N THR A 127 0.07 -1.74 -18.56
CA THR A 127 0.42 -1.32 -17.21
C THR A 127 1.05 -2.48 -16.47
N ALA A 128 2.22 -2.24 -15.88
CA ALA A 128 2.85 -3.15 -14.93
C ALA A 128 2.86 -2.49 -13.56
N ARG A 129 2.69 -3.26 -12.50
CA ARG A 129 2.76 -2.79 -11.11
C ARG A 129 3.50 -3.79 -10.26
N GLY A 130 4.24 -3.27 -9.31
CA GLY A 130 4.93 -4.03 -8.30
C GLY A 130 4.78 -3.37 -6.94
N GLY A 131 4.86 -4.15 -5.88
CA GLY A 131 4.80 -3.65 -4.53
C GLY A 131 5.62 -4.51 -3.59
N TYR A 132 6.23 -3.87 -2.62
CA TYR A 132 6.91 -4.49 -1.50
C TYR A 132 6.43 -3.84 -0.21
N PHE A 133 5.95 -4.66 0.70
CA PHE A 133 5.56 -4.24 2.03
C PHE A 133 6.31 -5.07 3.07
N ASN A 134 6.91 -4.39 4.05
CA ASN A 134 7.56 -5.02 5.19
C ASN A 134 7.12 -4.29 6.45
N ARG A 135 6.61 -5.05 7.41
CA ARG A 135 6.25 -4.53 8.74
C ARG A 135 6.83 -5.42 9.82
N VAL A 136 7.52 -4.81 10.75
CA VAL A 136 7.93 -5.42 12.01
C VAL A 136 7.05 -4.85 13.11
N SER A 137 6.39 -5.71 13.88
CA SER A 137 5.59 -5.32 15.04
C SER A 137 6.23 -5.89 16.30
N ASN A 138 6.72 -4.98 17.14
CA ASN A 138 7.42 -5.33 18.37
C ASN A 138 6.40 -5.70 19.44
N ARG A 139 6.36 -6.97 19.82
CA ARG A 139 5.53 -7.49 20.91
C ARG A 139 6.36 -7.62 22.18
N VAL A 140 5.72 -7.96 23.30
CA VAL A 140 6.40 -8.07 24.61
C VAL A 140 7.48 -9.15 24.58
N ASN A 141 7.19 -10.33 24.01
CA ASN A 141 8.06 -11.51 24.07
C ASN A 141 8.52 -11.98 22.68
N TYR A 142 8.11 -11.32 21.62
CA TYR A 142 8.43 -11.71 20.25
C TYR A 142 8.20 -10.54 19.30
N ASP A 143 8.74 -10.66 18.09
CA ASP A 143 8.47 -9.74 16.99
C ASP A 143 7.74 -10.47 15.87
N ASP A 144 6.64 -9.89 15.39
CA ASP A 144 5.93 -10.37 14.21
C ASP A 144 6.44 -9.61 12.98
N HIS A 145 6.97 -10.33 12.01
CA HIS A 145 7.41 -9.81 10.72
C HIS A 145 6.38 -10.16 9.65
N TYR A 146 5.96 -9.16 8.92
CA TYR A 146 5.01 -9.27 7.82
C TYR A 146 5.71 -8.81 6.56
N ILE A 147 5.75 -9.67 5.54
CA ILE A 147 6.33 -9.35 4.24
C ILE A 147 5.27 -9.65 3.19
N ASP A 148 5.11 -8.73 2.25
CA ASP A 148 4.13 -8.85 1.18
C ASP A 148 4.77 -8.38 -0.13
N TYR A 149 4.67 -9.21 -1.15
CA TYR A 149 5.09 -8.92 -2.52
C TYR A 149 3.86 -8.95 -3.41
N THR A 150 3.66 -7.87 -4.13
CA THR A 150 2.60 -7.78 -5.14
C THR A 150 3.20 -7.53 -6.51
N ALA A 151 2.68 -8.19 -7.52
CA ALA A 151 3.03 -7.94 -8.91
C ALA A 151 1.78 -8.03 -9.78
N GLY A 152 1.73 -7.27 -10.87
CA GLY A 152 0.60 -7.36 -11.78
C GLY A 152 0.91 -6.73 -13.13
N ILE A 153 0.26 -7.25 -14.14
CA ILE A 153 0.25 -6.71 -15.49
C ILE A 153 -1.19 -6.53 -15.96
N ARG A 154 -1.45 -5.50 -16.73
CA ARG A 154 -2.75 -5.21 -17.32
C ARG A 154 -2.56 -4.68 -18.73
N GLY A 155 -3.27 -5.26 -19.68
CA GLY A 155 -3.43 -4.73 -21.05
C GLY A 155 -4.85 -4.25 -21.25
N LEU A 156 -5.01 -3.04 -21.73
CA LEU A 156 -6.28 -2.44 -22.11
C LEU A 156 -6.21 -2.07 -23.60
N TRP A 157 -7.04 -2.69 -24.41
CA TRP A 157 -7.08 -2.46 -25.84
C TRP A 157 -8.49 -2.02 -26.31
N ASN A 158 -8.58 -0.77 -26.72
CA ASN A 158 -9.76 -0.22 -27.39
C ASN A 158 -9.68 -0.58 -28.89
N ILE A 159 -10.35 -1.66 -29.27
CA ILE A 159 -10.33 -2.17 -30.66
C ILE A 159 -11.15 -1.24 -31.53
N GLN A 160 -12.31 -0.82 -31.03
CA GLN A 160 -13.23 0.14 -31.66
C GLN A 160 -13.85 1.02 -30.57
N PRO A 161 -14.50 2.14 -30.91
CA PRO A 161 -15.12 3.04 -29.93
C PRO A 161 -16.08 2.36 -28.95
N SER A 162 -16.71 1.25 -29.37
CA SER A 162 -17.66 0.48 -28.56
C SER A 162 -17.12 -0.86 -28.04
N GLN A 163 -15.86 -1.20 -28.34
CA GLN A 163 -15.28 -2.50 -28.02
C GLN A 163 -13.93 -2.33 -27.31
N THR A 164 -13.88 -2.79 -26.09
CA THR A 164 -12.66 -2.78 -25.28
C THR A 164 -12.34 -4.20 -24.81
N LEU A 165 -11.11 -4.63 -25.00
CA LEU A 165 -10.58 -5.86 -24.42
C LEU A 165 -9.65 -5.48 -23.25
N GLU A 166 -9.90 -6.08 -22.11
CA GLU A 166 -9.04 -5.96 -20.94
C GLU A 166 -8.54 -7.34 -20.53
N LEU A 167 -7.23 -7.46 -20.37
CA LEU A 167 -6.57 -8.64 -19.81
C LEU A 167 -5.73 -8.19 -18.63
N SER A 168 -5.87 -8.88 -17.49
CA SER A 168 -5.06 -8.61 -16.30
C SER A 168 -4.63 -9.88 -15.62
N TYR A 169 -3.41 -9.85 -15.06
CA TYR A 169 -2.89 -10.88 -14.19
C TYR A 169 -2.31 -10.21 -12.95
N SER A 170 -2.56 -10.79 -11.79
CA SER A 170 -1.99 -10.34 -10.53
C SER A 170 -1.47 -11.51 -9.73
N TYR A 171 -0.39 -11.25 -9.00
CA TYR A 171 0.24 -12.16 -8.07
C TYR A 171 0.46 -11.44 -6.74
N ASP A 172 0.08 -12.10 -5.66
CA ASP A 172 0.29 -11.64 -4.30
C ASP A 172 0.90 -12.77 -3.49
N GLN A 173 1.98 -12.46 -2.76
CA GLN A 173 2.59 -13.36 -1.80
C GLN A 173 2.70 -12.67 -0.46
N TYR A 174 2.15 -13.29 0.56
CA TYR A 174 2.16 -12.80 1.93
C TYR A 174 2.83 -13.80 2.85
N ASP A 175 3.87 -13.36 3.56
CA ASP A 175 4.59 -14.13 4.57
C ASP A 175 4.46 -13.47 5.93
N LYS A 176 4.14 -14.28 6.94
CA LYS A 176 4.18 -13.88 8.34
C LYS A 176 5.15 -14.78 9.09
N LYS A 177 6.16 -14.18 9.71
CA LYS A 177 7.13 -14.87 10.55
C LYS A 177 7.11 -14.32 11.96
N ARG A 178 7.26 -15.20 12.94
CA ARG A 178 7.36 -14.82 14.35
C ARG A 178 8.73 -15.18 14.88
N TYR A 179 9.40 -14.21 15.47
CA TYR A 179 10.70 -14.38 16.08
C TYR A 179 10.55 -14.28 17.61
N VAL A 180 10.77 -15.41 18.30
CA VAL A 180 10.67 -15.53 19.76
C VAL A 180 12.07 -15.58 20.33
N GLY A 181 12.41 -14.65 21.28
CA GLY A 181 13.68 -14.67 22.02
C GLY A 181 14.92 -14.36 21.18
N GLY A 182 14.78 -13.62 20.10
CA GLY A 182 15.91 -13.13 19.30
C GLY A 182 16.65 -11.99 19.97
N ASP A 183 17.97 -12.07 19.92
CA ASP A 183 18.90 -11.04 20.35
C ASP A 183 18.57 -9.71 19.63
N ARG A 184 18.05 -8.73 20.37
CA ARG A 184 17.66 -7.40 19.83
C ARG A 184 18.85 -6.52 19.43
N THR A 185 20.07 -7.10 19.38
CA THR A 185 21.31 -6.37 19.21
C THR A 185 21.78 -6.21 17.76
N HIS A 186 21.12 -6.79 16.77
CA HIS A 186 21.56 -6.70 15.37
C HIS A 186 20.43 -6.41 14.42
N ASP A 187 20.02 -5.14 14.31
CA ASP A 187 19.49 -4.55 13.07
C ASP A 187 19.57 -3.02 13.19
N HIS A 188 20.72 -2.50 12.81
CA HIS A 188 20.95 -1.07 12.55
C HIS A 188 20.75 -0.76 11.07
#